data_e172280f8f3a0332b06b547453b6d116
#
_entry.id   e172280f8f3a0332b06b547453b6d116
#
_cell.length_a   1.000
_cell.length_b   1.000
_cell.length_c   1.000
_cell.angle_alpha   90.00
_cell.angle_beta   90.00
_cell.angle_gamma   90.00
#
_symmetry.space_group_name_H-M   'P 1'
#
loop_
_entity.id
_entity.type
_entity.pdbx_description
1 polymer ?
#
loop_
_entity_poly.entity_id
_entity_poly.type
_entity_poly.pdbx_seq_one_letter_code
_entity_poly.pdbx_strand_id
1 'polypeptide(L)'
;MHVVFISSACETLAIEYLSAVLKKAGHRCSLCFDPQLFDDTFLKNRVLKRLFDYSGDIIEELKGHAPDLVAFSVVSDNYPWAVALADKIKKAMNVPIVFGGVHPTSVPEYVMLQPSVDYLVVGEGEEALVELVSSIKDPAACRSIPNVWARNGSEIIQNEVRPLLQDLDSLPLPDKDIFLNKLPYLRDGYITITSRGCVNKCTFCNNSLYKDTIYRGKGPFFRRRGADRVLEELIEARRRYPFKTVHFWDEIFISDKGWLARFLDGYKKEIGVPFTCCIHVNFIDEETVALLKEGNCWQAIMGVQSLDEELKKKVLNRRETNRQVQRSIELLRAAG
;
A
#
# COMPACT_ATOMS: atom_id res chain seq x y z
N MET A 1 -6.84 -12.50 -19.24
CA MET A 1 -7.87 -12.51 -18.19
C MET A 1 -8.23 -11.07 -17.81
N HIS A 2 -9.40 -10.85 -17.23
CA HIS A 2 -9.83 -9.57 -16.71
C HIS A 2 -9.92 -9.60 -15.18
N VAL A 3 -9.09 -8.82 -14.50
CA VAL A 3 -9.11 -8.63 -13.04
C VAL A 3 -9.81 -7.33 -12.73
N VAL A 4 -10.83 -7.35 -11.86
CA VAL A 4 -11.45 -6.13 -11.35
C VAL A 4 -11.07 -5.95 -9.89
N PHE A 5 -10.34 -4.88 -9.62
CA PHE A 5 -10.00 -4.47 -8.27
C PHE A 5 -11.18 -3.74 -7.62
N ILE A 6 -11.38 -3.99 -6.34
CA ILE A 6 -12.32 -3.24 -5.51
C ILE A 6 -11.53 -2.45 -4.48
N SER A 7 -11.74 -1.14 -4.45
CA SER A 7 -11.13 -0.25 -3.47
C SER A 7 -12.17 0.67 -2.84
N SER A 8 -11.86 1.19 -1.67
CA SER A 8 -12.72 2.11 -0.94
C SER A 8 -11.96 3.31 -0.39
N ALA A 9 -12.66 4.41 -0.23
CA ALA A 9 -12.24 5.64 0.43
C ALA A 9 -11.04 6.38 -0.19
N CYS A 10 -9.99 5.70 -0.64
CA CYS A 10 -8.78 6.37 -1.12
C CYS A 10 -8.04 5.56 -2.21
N GLU A 11 -7.13 6.26 -2.88
CA GLU A 11 -6.12 5.69 -3.77
C GLU A 11 -5.23 4.68 -3.01
N THR A 12 -4.87 3.58 -3.67
CA THR A 12 -4.10 2.50 -3.06
C THR A 12 -2.92 2.11 -3.96
N LEU A 13 -1.69 2.46 -3.55
CA LEU A 13 -0.46 2.13 -4.29
C LEU A 13 -0.32 0.63 -4.59
N ALA A 14 -0.76 -0.24 -3.68
CA ALA A 14 -0.73 -1.69 -3.90
C ALA A 14 -1.52 -2.08 -5.16
N ILE A 15 -2.72 -1.54 -5.36
CA ILE A 15 -3.53 -1.81 -6.55
C ILE A 15 -2.85 -1.29 -7.81
N GLU A 16 -2.19 -0.14 -7.76
CA GLU A 16 -1.49 0.43 -8.91
C GLU A 16 -0.32 -0.44 -9.35
N TYR A 17 0.51 -0.92 -8.41
CA TYR A 17 1.60 -1.84 -8.72
C TYR A 17 1.07 -3.20 -9.22
N LEU A 18 0.04 -3.75 -8.57
CA LEU A 18 -0.57 -5.01 -9.00
C LEU A 18 -1.22 -4.90 -10.38
N SER A 19 -1.89 -3.79 -10.67
CA SER A 19 -2.42 -3.52 -12.01
C SER A 19 -1.30 -3.42 -13.05
N ALA A 20 -0.20 -2.71 -12.71
CA ALA A 20 0.93 -2.55 -13.61
C ALA A 20 1.60 -3.88 -13.98
N VAL A 21 1.84 -4.78 -13.01
CA VAL A 21 2.44 -6.10 -13.27
C VAL A 21 1.49 -7.01 -14.04
N LEU A 22 0.18 -6.97 -13.75
CA LEU A 22 -0.83 -7.74 -14.49
C LEU A 22 -0.94 -7.26 -15.94
N LYS A 23 -0.97 -5.95 -16.18
CA LYS A 23 -0.99 -5.38 -17.54
C LYS A 23 0.27 -5.73 -18.33
N LYS A 24 1.45 -5.69 -17.67
CA LYS A 24 2.74 -6.14 -18.25
C LYS A 24 2.69 -7.63 -18.64
N ALA A 25 1.96 -8.45 -17.89
CA ALA A 25 1.72 -9.87 -18.19
C ALA A 25 0.60 -10.11 -19.23
N GLY A 26 0.01 -9.06 -19.82
CA GLY A 26 -1.03 -9.17 -20.86
C GLY A 26 -2.46 -9.34 -20.33
N HIS A 27 -2.70 -9.09 -19.05
CA HIS A 27 -4.04 -9.12 -18.47
C HIS A 27 -4.70 -7.73 -18.49
N ARG A 28 -6.03 -7.71 -18.44
CA ARG A 28 -6.82 -6.49 -18.35
C ARG A 28 -7.16 -6.21 -16.88
N CYS A 29 -7.06 -4.94 -16.46
CA CYS A 29 -7.41 -4.50 -15.12
C CYS A 29 -8.44 -3.37 -15.17
N SER A 30 -9.41 -3.41 -14.26
CA SER A 30 -10.40 -2.35 -14.02
C SER A 30 -10.56 -2.11 -12.51
N LEU A 31 -11.17 -0.99 -12.14
CA LEU A 31 -11.41 -0.61 -10.75
C LEU A 31 -12.89 -0.32 -10.55
N CYS A 32 -13.51 -0.96 -9.55
CA CYS A 32 -14.75 -0.50 -8.93
C CYS A 32 -14.40 0.21 -7.62
N PHE A 33 -15.00 1.37 -7.38
CA PHE A 33 -14.63 2.22 -6.24
C PHE A 33 -15.85 2.59 -5.41
N ASP A 34 -15.74 2.36 -4.08
CA ASP A 34 -16.72 2.79 -3.09
C ASP A 34 -16.17 4.05 -2.38
N PRO A 35 -16.78 5.22 -2.51
CA PRO A 35 -16.33 6.42 -1.81
C PRO A 35 -16.54 6.36 -0.30
N GLN A 36 -17.25 5.36 0.23
CA GLN A 36 -17.58 5.17 1.65
C GLN A 36 -18.16 6.43 2.31
N LEU A 37 -19.05 7.13 1.63
CA LEU A 37 -19.66 8.35 2.14
C LEU A 37 -20.37 8.08 3.48
N PHE A 38 -20.05 8.90 4.50
CA PHE A 38 -20.59 8.80 5.85
C PHE A 38 -20.24 7.51 6.63
N ASP A 39 -19.23 6.78 6.19
CA ASP A 39 -18.68 5.59 6.89
C ASP A 39 -17.15 5.59 6.92
N ASP A 40 -16.53 6.73 6.73
CA ASP A 40 -15.09 6.89 6.79
C ASP A 40 -14.59 7.07 8.26
N THR A 41 -13.27 7.22 8.41
CA THR A 41 -12.64 7.39 9.73
C THR A 41 -13.07 8.68 10.45
N PHE A 42 -13.47 9.71 9.72
CA PHE A 42 -13.77 11.04 10.25
C PHE A 42 -15.28 11.27 10.46
N LEU A 43 -16.13 10.70 9.61
CA LEU A 43 -17.56 10.94 9.62
C LEU A 43 -18.35 9.63 9.50
N LYS A 44 -18.88 9.15 10.65
CA LYS A 44 -19.73 7.95 10.73
C LYS A 44 -21.16 8.34 11.02
N ASN A 45 -22.09 8.12 10.07
CA ASN A 45 -23.52 8.34 10.25
C ASN A 45 -24.32 7.14 9.71
N ARG A 46 -24.90 6.34 10.62
CA ARG A 46 -25.61 5.09 10.27
C ARG A 46 -26.81 5.28 9.33
N VAL A 47 -27.49 6.42 9.40
CA VAL A 47 -28.65 6.69 8.53
C VAL A 47 -28.19 7.08 7.14
N LEU A 48 -27.28 8.05 7.05
CA LEU A 48 -26.74 8.50 5.77
C LEU A 48 -25.95 7.39 5.06
N LYS A 49 -25.16 6.60 5.78
CA LYS A 49 -24.49 5.41 5.21
C LYS A 49 -25.46 4.48 4.46
N ARG A 50 -26.68 4.26 5.00
CA ARG A 50 -27.68 3.41 4.33
C ARG A 50 -28.25 4.05 3.05
N LEU A 51 -28.36 5.38 3.02
CA LEU A 51 -28.83 6.12 1.84
C LEU A 51 -27.75 6.17 0.74
N PHE A 52 -26.48 6.06 1.11
CA PHE A 52 -25.32 6.09 0.22
C PHE A 52 -24.58 4.74 0.19
N ASP A 53 -25.32 3.62 0.22
CA ASP A 53 -24.77 2.26 0.02
C ASP A 53 -24.51 2.00 -1.47
N TYR A 54 -23.28 2.15 -1.92
CA TYR A 54 -22.85 1.92 -3.29
C TYR A 54 -22.69 0.44 -3.67
N SER A 55 -22.97 -0.49 -2.78
CA SER A 55 -22.75 -1.92 -3.06
C SER A 55 -23.55 -2.45 -4.23
N GLY A 56 -24.76 -1.93 -4.44
CA GLY A 56 -25.59 -2.25 -5.61
C GLY A 56 -24.94 -1.79 -6.92
N ASP A 57 -24.50 -0.54 -6.96
CA ASP A 57 -23.87 0.07 -8.15
C ASP A 57 -22.55 -0.66 -8.48
N ILE A 58 -21.75 -1.02 -7.47
CA ILE A 58 -20.52 -1.80 -7.65
C ILE A 58 -20.83 -3.17 -8.26
N ILE A 59 -21.87 -3.86 -7.82
CA ILE A 59 -22.26 -5.17 -8.36
C ILE A 59 -22.71 -5.05 -9.82
N GLU A 60 -23.48 -4.03 -10.17
CA GLU A 60 -23.89 -3.81 -11.55
C GLU A 60 -22.69 -3.43 -12.44
N GLU A 61 -21.77 -2.61 -11.94
CA GLU A 61 -20.52 -2.29 -12.64
C GLU A 61 -19.68 -3.56 -12.85
N LEU A 62 -19.55 -4.42 -11.83
CA LEU A 62 -18.86 -5.71 -11.92
C LEU A 62 -19.47 -6.62 -12.98
N LYS A 63 -20.80 -6.73 -13.03
CA LYS A 63 -21.49 -7.51 -14.07
C LYS A 63 -21.14 -6.99 -15.47
N GLY A 64 -21.12 -5.67 -15.65
CA GLY A 64 -20.72 -5.04 -16.91
C GLY A 64 -19.27 -5.33 -17.32
N HIS A 65 -18.38 -5.48 -16.35
CA HIS A 65 -17.00 -5.85 -16.61
C HIS A 65 -16.78 -7.32 -16.94
N ALA A 66 -17.67 -8.23 -16.50
CA ALA A 66 -17.55 -9.69 -16.62
C ALA A 66 -16.14 -10.19 -16.20
N PRO A 67 -15.72 -9.99 -14.93
CA PRO A 67 -14.37 -10.32 -14.46
C PRO A 67 -14.13 -11.83 -14.42
N ASP A 68 -12.87 -12.22 -14.68
CA ASP A 68 -12.37 -13.57 -14.40
C ASP A 68 -11.97 -13.72 -12.91
N LEU A 69 -11.63 -12.60 -12.25
CA LEU A 69 -11.24 -12.52 -10.82
C LEU A 69 -11.60 -11.15 -10.25
N VAL A 70 -12.16 -11.16 -9.05
CA VAL A 70 -12.36 -9.94 -8.24
C VAL A 70 -11.30 -9.88 -7.15
N ALA A 71 -10.59 -8.76 -7.03
CA ALA A 71 -9.47 -8.60 -6.12
C ALA A 71 -9.67 -7.42 -5.14
N PHE A 72 -9.46 -7.69 -3.85
CA PHE A 72 -9.54 -6.68 -2.78
C PHE A 72 -8.17 -6.43 -2.16
N SER A 73 -7.81 -5.16 -1.98
CA SER A 73 -6.70 -4.74 -1.12
C SER A 73 -7.24 -4.29 0.23
N VAL A 74 -6.95 -5.07 1.28
CA VAL A 74 -7.65 -5.00 2.56
C VAL A 74 -6.70 -4.57 3.69
N VAL A 75 -7.11 -3.52 4.41
CA VAL A 75 -6.56 -3.11 5.70
C VAL A 75 -7.56 -3.41 6.81
N SER A 76 -7.15 -3.35 8.09
CA SER A 76 -8.03 -3.74 9.19
C SER A 76 -9.27 -2.85 9.32
N ASP A 77 -9.17 -1.60 8.95
CA ASP A 77 -10.27 -0.63 9.02
C ASP A 77 -11.39 -0.94 8.01
N ASN A 78 -11.03 -1.33 6.78
CA ASN A 78 -12.01 -1.63 5.72
C ASN A 78 -12.40 -3.11 5.62
N TYR A 79 -11.83 -4.00 6.46
CA TYR A 79 -12.09 -5.44 6.41
C TYR A 79 -13.57 -5.83 6.56
N PRO A 80 -14.34 -5.27 7.53
CA PRO A 80 -15.77 -5.59 7.64
C PRO A 80 -16.58 -5.23 6.40
N TRP A 81 -16.25 -4.09 5.77
CA TRP A 81 -16.86 -3.68 4.50
C TRP A 81 -16.50 -4.63 3.37
N ALA A 82 -15.22 -5.00 3.24
CA ALA A 82 -14.75 -5.89 2.18
C ALA A 82 -15.44 -7.26 2.25
N VAL A 83 -15.58 -7.85 3.44
CA VAL A 83 -16.30 -9.11 3.65
C VAL A 83 -17.77 -8.98 3.27
N ALA A 84 -18.45 -7.94 3.77
CA ALA A 84 -19.87 -7.72 3.47
C ALA A 84 -20.13 -7.55 1.96
N LEU A 85 -19.23 -6.85 1.27
CA LEU A 85 -19.33 -6.67 -0.19
C LEU A 85 -19.02 -7.97 -0.93
N ALA A 86 -17.98 -8.73 -0.51
CA ALA A 86 -17.65 -10.03 -1.09
C ALA A 86 -18.83 -11.02 -0.99
N ASP A 87 -19.53 -11.05 0.15
CA ASP A 87 -20.73 -11.87 0.35
C ASP A 87 -21.87 -11.46 -0.62
N LYS A 88 -22.07 -10.16 -0.83
CA LYS A 88 -23.06 -9.67 -1.79
C LYS A 88 -22.67 -10.05 -3.24
N ILE A 89 -21.40 -9.93 -3.59
CA ILE A 89 -20.88 -10.32 -4.90
C ILE A 89 -21.09 -11.82 -5.15
N LYS A 90 -20.74 -12.68 -4.20
CA LYS A 90 -20.94 -14.14 -4.31
C LYS A 90 -22.40 -14.54 -4.50
N LYS A 91 -23.34 -13.79 -3.92
CA LYS A 91 -24.78 -14.01 -4.13
C LYS A 91 -25.25 -13.57 -5.52
N ALA A 92 -24.60 -12.57 -6.10
CA ALA A 92 -25.01 -11.95 -7.37
C ALA A 92 -24.33 -12.59 -8.60
N MET A 93 -23.15 -13.18 -8.44
CA MET A 93 -22.36 -13.72 -9.55
C MET A 93 -21.38 -14.81 -9.09
N ASN A 94 -21.14 -15.79 -9.98
CA ASN A 94 -20.19 -16.86 -9.75
C ASN A 94 -18.80 -16.44 -10.26
N VAL A 95 -18.07 -15.69 -9.44
CA VAL A 95 -16.70 -15.23 -9.74
C VAL A 95 -15.77 -15.52 -8.58
N PRO A 96 -14.53 -15.96 -8.81
CA PRO A 96 -13.56 -16.12 -7.75
C PRO A 96 -13.17 -14.77 -7.16
N ILE A 97 -12.95 -14.76 -5.82
CA ILE A 97 -12.58 -13.58 -5.07
C ILE A 97 -11.24 -13.83 -4.36
N VAL A 98 -10.30 -12.90 -4.53
CA VAL A 98 -9.00 -12.88 -3.83
C VAL A 98 -8.90 -11.68 -2.90
N PHE A 99 -8.49 -11.92 -1.66
CA PHE A 99 -8.10 -10.87 -0.72
C PHE A 99 -6.58 -10.81 -0.60
N GLY A 100 -6.03 -9.61 -0.54
CA GLY A 100 -4.62 -9.33 -0.25
C GLY A 100 -4.49 -8.07 0.57
N GLY A 101 -3.25 -7.70 0.91
CA GLY A 101 -2.93 -6.50 1.69
C GLY A 101 -2.57 -6.79 3.15
N VAL A 102 -2.48 -5.72 3.93
CA VAL A 102 -1.93 -5.76 5.30
C VAL A 102 -2.74 -6.65 6.24
N HIS A 103 -4.06 -6.54 6.23
CA HIS A 103 -4.91 -7.32 7.15
C HIS A 103 -4.89 -8.83 6.84
N PRO A 104 -5.14 -9.26 5.59
CA PRO A 104 -5.03 -10.68 5.22
C PRO A 104 -3.65 -11.27 5.49
N THR A 105 -2.59 -10.50 5.28
CA THR A 105 -1.23 -10.95 5.57
C THR A 105 -0.98 -11.13 7.08
N SER A 106 -1.60 -10.29 7.92
CA SER A 106 -1.40 -10.34 9.38
C SER A 106 -2.19 -11.45 10.07
N VAL A 107 -3.37 -11.81 9.57
CA VAL A 107 -4.30 -12.77 10.18
C VAL A 107 -4.96 -13.67 9.13
N PRO A 108 -4.15 -14.40 8.33
CA PRO A 108 -4.64 -15.13 7.17
C PRO A 108 -5.67 -16.22 7.52
N GLU A 109 -5.48 -16.92 8.64
CA GLU A 109 -6.41 -17.95 9.10
C GLU A 109 -7.80 -17.38 9.37
N TYR A 110 -7.85 -16.21 10.01
CA TYR A 110 -9.12 -15.53 10.33
C TYR A 110 -9.85 -15.08 9.06
N VAL A 111 -9.12 -14.55 8.08
CA VAL A 111 -9.71 -14.12 6.81
C VAL A 111 -10.24 -15.32 6.02
N MET A 112 -9.53 -16.45 6.01
CA MET A 112 -9.97 -17.67 5.32
C MET A 112 -11.17 -18.36 5.98
N LEU A 113 -11.61 -17.96 7.17
CA LEU A 113 -12.90 -18.40 7.72
C LEU A 113 -14.10 -17.85 6.92
N GLN A 114 -13.92 -16.78 6.14
CA GLN A 114 -14.98 -16.17 5.34
C GLN A 114 -15.27 -17.02 4.10
N PRO A 115 -16.48 -17.58 3.92
CA PRO A 115 -16.80 -18.44 2.77
C PRO A 115 -16.72 -17.74 1.42
N SER A 116 -16.89 -16.41 1.41
CA SER A 116 -16.83 -15.59 0.19
C SER A 116 -15.41 -15.37 -0.34
N VAL A 117 -14.37 -15.75 0.42
CA VAL A 117 -12.96 -15.62 0.01
C VAL A 117 -12.48 -16.95 -0.54
N ASP A 118 -12.17 -17.01 -1.84
CA ASP A 118 -11.66 -18.22 -2.50
C ASP A 118 -10.14 -18.31 -2.39
N TYR A 119 -9.46 -17.17 -2.54
CA TYR A 119 -8.01 -17.06 -2.50
C TYR A 119 -7.57 -15.93 -1.57
N LEU A 120 -6.39 -16.10 -0.99
CA LEU A 120 -5.74 -15.08 -0.19
C LEU A 120 -4.30 -14.96 -0.66
N VAL A 121 -3.82 -13.73 -0.82
CA VAL A 121 -2.40 -13.46 -1.07
C VAL A 121 -1.77 -12.95 0.22
N VAL A 122 -0.83 -13.72 0.76
CA VAL A 122 -0.07 -13.40 1.98
C VAL A 122 1.26 -12.78 1.60
N GLY A 123 1.52 -11.56 2.03
CA GLY A 123 2.75 -10.83 1.73
C GLY A 123 2.72 -10.06 0.43
N GLU A 124 3.87 -9.96 -0.25
CA GLU A 124 3.97 -9.26 -1.54
C GLU A 124 3.24 -10.03 -2.64
N GLY A 125 2.43 -9.31 -3.40
CA GLY A 125 1.45 -9.91 -4.30
C GLY A 125 1.83 -9.86 -5.78
N GLU A 126 2.89 -9.18 -6.18
CA GLU A 126 3.17 -8.89 -7.59
C GLU A 126 3.32 -10.18 -8.43
N GLU A 127 4.18 -11.10 -8.00
CA GLU A 127 4.36 -12.38 -8.69
C GLU A 127 3.18 -13.32 -8.45
N ALA A 128 2.75 -13.44 -7.17
CA ALA A 128 1.70 -14.35 -6.79
C ALA A 128 0.36 -14.08 -7.49
N LEU A 129 -0.01 -12.81 -7.66
CA LEU A 129 -1.25 -12.46 -8.34
C LEU A 129 -1.17 -12.68 -9.85
N VAL A 130 -0.01 -12.44 -10.48
CA VAL A 130 0.21 -12.77 -11.91
C VAL A 130 0.08 -14.27 -12.15
N GLU A 131 0.71 -15.09 -11.31
CA GLU A 131 0.61 -16.55 -11.41
C GLU A 131 -0.82 -17.04 -11.15
N LEU A 132 -1.50 -16.50 -10.13
CA LEU A 132 -2.89 -16.83 -9.83
C LEU A 132 -3.82 -16.51 -11.00
N VAL A 133 -3.71 -15.31 -11.58
CA VAL A 133 -4.55 -14.88 -12.72
C VAL A 133 -4.27 -15.70 -13.96
N SER A 134 -3.01 -16.04 -14.20
CA SER A 134 -2.60 -16.87 -15.33
C SER A 134 -3.13 -18.31 -15.22
N SER A 135 -3.28 -18.81 -13.99
CA SER A 135 -3.73 -20.16 -13.67
C SER A 135 -5.22 -20.26 -13.27
N ILE A 136 -5.96 -19.16 -13.29
CA ILE A 136 -7.30 -19.06 -12.66
C ILE A 136 -8.31 -20.10 -13.19
N LYS A 137 -8.13 -20.61 -14.41
CA LYS A 137 -8.94 -21.67 -15.01
C LYS A 137 -8.53 -23.07 -14.58
N ASP A 138 -7.40 -23.21 -13.91
CA ASP A 138 -6.90 -24.48 -13.35
C ASP A 138 -6.81 -24.38 -11.81
N PRO A 139 -7.84 -24.78 -11.09
CA PRO A 139 -7.84 -24.72 -9.63
C PRO A 139 -6.75 -25.53 -8.96
N ALA A 140 -6.24 -26.59 -9.61
CA ALA A 140 -5.14 -27.38 -9.07
C ALA A 140 -3.83 -26.60 -9.12
N ALA A 141 -3.53 -25.92 -10.23
CA ALA A 141 -2.39 -25.05 -10.36
C ALA A 141 -2.46 -23.87 -9.37
N CYS A 142 -3.63 -23.23 -9.19
CA CYS A 142 -3.83 -22.14 -8.23
C CYS A 142 -3.45 -22.53 -6.79
N ARG A 143 -3.63 -23.81 -6.41
CA ARG A 143 -3.39 -24.30 -5.05
C ARG A 143 -1.92 -24.50 -4.70
N SER A 144 -1.01 -24.45 -5.66
CA SER A 144 0.43 -24.67 -5.47
C SER A 144 1.27 -23.39 -5.58
N ILE A 145 0.64 -22.22 -5.76
CA ILE A 145 1.34 -20.95 -5.95
C ILE A 145 1.87 -20.43 -4.61
N PRO A 146 3.15 -20.16 -4.44
CA PRO A 146 3.68 -19.54 -3.23
C PRO A 146 3.00 -18.19 -2.94
N ASN A 147 2.83 -17.86 -1.67
CA ASN A 147 2.04 -16.72 -1.16
C ASN A 147 0.52 -16.87 -1.31
N VAL A 148 0.01 -17.81 -2.11
CA VAL A 148 -1.44 -17.98 -2.28
C VAL A 148 -1.96 -19.06 -1.34
N TRP A 149 -2.92 -18.67 -0.48
CA TRP A 149 -3.76 -19.62 0.23
C TRP A 149 -5.05 -19.82 -0.57
N ALA A 150 -5.51 -21.04 -0.69
CA ALA A 150 -6.63 -21.38 -1.55
C ALA A 150 -7.66 -22.24 -0.82
N ARG A 151 -8.94 -21.95 -1.05
CA ARG A 151 -10.05 -22.79 -0.58
C ARG A 151 -10.25 -23.98 -1.51
N ASN A 152 -10.33 -25.17 -0.91
CA ASN A 152 -10.64 -26.43 -1.59
C ASN A 152 -11.78 -27.15 -0.85
N GLY A 153 -13.02 -26.79 -1.17
CA GLY A 153 -14.18 -27.25 -0.37
C GLY A 153 -14.10 -26.74 1.07
N SER A 154 -14.03 -27.63 2.04
CA SER A 154 -13.87 -27.31 3.46
C SER A 154 -12.41 -27.14 3.89
N GLU A 155 -11.46 -27.53 3.07
CA GLU A 155 -10.01 -27.44 3.35
C GLU A 155 -9.46 -26.09 2.91
N ILE A 156 -8.46 -25.58 3.66
CA ILE A 156 -7.67 -24.40 3.30
C ILE A 156 -6.24 -24.88 3.05
N ILE A 157 -5.81 -24.74 1.80
CA ILE A 157 -4.43 -25.03 1.40
C ILE A 157 -3.59 -23.76 1.66
N GLN A 158 -2.53 -23.92 2.46
CA GLN A 158 -1.65 -22.85 2.89
C GLN A 158 -0.27 -23.05 2.25
N ASN A 159 0.10 -22.16 1.34
CA ASN A 159 1.42 -22.21 0.73
C ASN A 159 2.39 -21.28 1.46
N GLU A 160 3.67 -21.62 1.40
CA GLU A 160 4.74 -20.81 1.97
C GLU A 160 4.85 -19.44 1.25
N VAL A 161 5.27 -18.44 2.03
CA VAL A 161 5.60 -17.14 1.48
C VAL A 161 6.99 -17.18 0.84
N ARG A 162 7.11 -16.70 -0.39
CA ARG A 162 8.40 -16.59 -1.11
C ARG A 162 9.31 -15.51 -0.50
N PRO A 163 10.61 -15.52 -0.80
CA PRO A 163 11.50 -14.42 -0.45
C PRO A 163 10.98 -13.08 -0.96
N LEU A 164 11.32 -12.01 -0.23
CA LEU A 164 10.99 -10.64 -0.64
C LEU A 164 11.68 -10.26 -1.95
N LEU A 165 10.98 -9.56 -2.83
CA LEU A 165 11.57 -8.95 -4.02
C LEU A 165 12.64 -7.95 -3.60
N GLN A 166 13.91 -8.25 -3.89
CA GLN A 166 15.03 -7.41 -3.45
C GLN A 166 15.23 -6.20 -4.36
N ASP A 167 15.12 -6.38 -5.66
CA ASP A 167 15.23 -5.30 -6.66
C ASP A 167 13.86 -4.68 -6.95
N LEU A 168 13.53 -3.61 -6.23
CA LEU A 168 12.27 -2.89 -6.43
C LEU A 168 12.21 -2.13 -7.77
N ASP A 169 13.37 -1.87 -8.39
CA ASP A 169 13.44 -1.16 -9.67
C ASP A 169 13.06 -2.05 -10.87
N SER A 170 13.03 -3.37 -10.67
CA SER A 170 12.53 -4.35 -11.65
C SER A 170 11.02 -4.28 -11.88
N LEU A 171 10.28 -3.69 -10.93
CA LEU A 171 8.85 -3.48 -11.05
C LEU A 171 8.53 -2.43 -12.12
N PRO A 172 7.43 -2.61 -12.87
CA PRO A 172 6.93 -1.54 -13.72
C PRO A 172 6.55 -0.32 -12.90
N LEU A 173 6.49 0.86 -13.53
CA LEU A 173 5.94 2.06 -12.90
C LEU A 173 4.48 1.82 -12.50
N PRO A 174 4.00 2.43 -11.40
CA PRO A 174 2.63 2.22 -10.93
C PRO A 174 1.60 2.69 -11.96
N ASP A 175 0.53 1.93 -12.11
CA ASP A 175 -0.57 2.23 -13.02
C ASP A 175 -1.53 3.25 -12.41
N LYS A 176 -1.14 4.51 -12.41
CA LYS A 176 -1.95 5.61 -11.88
C LYS A 176 -3.29 5.78 -12.58
N ASP A 177 -3.37 5.43 -13.87
CA ASP A 177 -4.58 5.56 -14.65
C ASP A 177 -5.75 4.76 -14.06
N ILE A 178 -5.48 3.66 -13.36
CA ILE A 178 -6.53 2.83 -12.76
C ILE A 178 -7.39 3.62 -11.75
N PHE A 179 -6.78 4.57 -11.04
CA PHE A 179 -7.49 5.50 -10.14
C PHE A 179 -7.81 6.84 -10.81
N LEU A 180 -6.84 7.49 -11.45
CA LEU A 180 -6.98 8.87 -11.90
C LEU A 180 -7.97 9.05 -13.05
N ASN A 181 -8.24 8.00 -13.82
CA ASN A 181 -9.31 8.04 -14.83
C ASN A 181 -10.70 7.97 -14.21
N LYS A 182 -10.85 7.29 -13.08
CA LYS A 182 -12.12 7.17 -12.34
C LYS A 182 -12.32 8.32 -11.36
N LEU A 183 -11.24 8.82 -10.74
CA LEU A 183 -11.22 9.82 -9.68
C LEU A 183 -10.33 11.00 -10.06
N PRO A 184 -10.76 11.86 -11.02
CA PRO A 184 -9.91 12.92 -11.56
C PRO A 184 -9.45 13.96 -10.53
N TYR A 185 -10.18 14.10 -9.41
CA TYR A 185 -9.83 15.01 -8.31
C TYR A 185 -8.55 14.61 -7.56
N LEU A 186 -8.08 13.34 -7.69
CA LEU A 186 -6.82 12.88 -7.12
C LEU A 186 -5.58 13.40 -7.88
N ARG A 187 -5.76 13.97 -9.08
CA ARG A 187 -4.64 14.41 -9.92
C ARG A 187 -3.81 15.56 -9.35
N ASP A 188 -4.32 16.30 -8.36
CA ASP A 188 -3.59 17.39 -7.73
C ASP A 188 -2.45 16.91 -6.82
N GLY A 189 -2.53 15.69 -6.29
CA GLY A 189 -1.50 15.04 -5.48
C GLY A 189 -0.98 13.76 -6.16
N TYR A 190 0.33 13.54 -6.12
CA TYR A 190 0.95 12.30 -6.59
C TYR A 190 1.50 11.50 -5.42
N ILE A 191 0.91 10.35 -5.14
CA ILE A 191 1.34 9.46 -4.07
C ILE A 191 2.36 8.46 -4.63
N THR A 192 3.49 8.26 -3.94
CA THR A 192 4.47 7.24 -4.28
C THR A 192 5.23 6.77 -3.04
N ILE A 193 6.02 5.69 -3.20
CA ILE A 193 6.97 5.19 -2.21
C ILE A 193 8.35 5.00 -2.86
N THR A 194 9.40 5.28 -2.10
CA THR A 194 10.78 5.07 -2.53
C THR A 194 11.41 3.83 -1.91
N SER A 195 10.73 3.24 -0.90
CA SER A 195 11.22 2.08 -0.16
C SER A 195 10.08 1.19 0.31
N ARG A 196 10.41 -0.05 0.66
CA ARG A 196 9.50 -0.98 1.34
C ARG A 196 10.14 -1.53 2.60
N GLY A 197 9.32 -1.73 3.64
CA GLY A 197 9.77 -2.15 4.95
C GLY A 197 10.33 -1.02 5.80
N CYS A 198 10.71 -1.34 7.02
CA CYS A 198 11.24 -0.38 7.99
C CYS A 198 12.49 -0.92 8.68
N VAL A 199 13.44 -0.04 8.98
CA VAL A 199 14.66 -0.39 9.73
C VAL A 199 14.39 -0.59 11.21
N ASN A 200 13.31 -0.01 11.75
CA ASN A 200 12.91 -0.10 13.15
C ASN A 200 12.17 -1.41 13.47
N LYS A 201 11.97 -1.66 14.78
CA LYS A 201 11.29 -2.84 15.33
C LYS A 201 10.25 -2.42 16.39
N CYS A 202 9.39 -1.47 16.05
CA CYS A 202 8.34 -1.01 16.97
C CYS A 202 7.31 -2.13 17.19
N THR A 203 6.99 -2.46 18.46
CA THR A 203 6.16 -3.61 18.82
C THR A 203 4.71 -3.54 18.32
N PHE A 204 4.20 -2.34 18.13
CA PHE A 204 2.83 -2.07 17.68
C PHE A 204 2.67 -2.04 16.15
N CYS A 205 3.78 -2.14 15.40
CA CYS A 205 3.80 -1.95 13.96
C CYS A 205 3.79 -3.29 13.20
N ASN A 206 2.97 -3.39 12.17
CA ASN A 206 2.90 -4.57 11.31
C ASN A 206 4.23 -4.87 10.58
N ASN A 207 5.08 -3.86 10.33
CA ASN A 207 6.42 -4.09 9.79
C ASN A 207 7.27 -5.02 10.68
N SER A 208 7.15 -4.90 12.02
CA SER A 208 7.85 -5.79 12.95
C SER A 208 7.29 -7.21 12.91
N LEU A 209 5.96 -7.36 12.84
CA LEU A 209 5.31 -8.66 12.65
C LEU A 209 5.81 -9.33 11.36
N TYR A 210 5.81 -8.61 10.25
CA TYR A 210 6.24 -9.14 8.96
C TYR A 210 7.70 -9.56 8.97
N LYS A 211 8.58 -8.68 9.47
CA LYS A 211 10.02 -8.93 9.56
C LYS A 211 10.38 -10.12 10.42
N ASP A 212 9.73 -10.24 11.59
CA ASP A 212 10.12 -11.20 12.62
C ASP A 212 9.36 -12.54 12.52
N THR A 213 8.27 -12.63 11.74
CA THR A 213 7.49 -13.84 11.53
C THR A 213 7.42 -14.25 10.07
N ILE A 214 6.69 -13.52 9.23
CA ILE A 214 6.32 -13.89 7.86
C ILE A 214 7.56 -13.98 6.96
N TYR A 215 8.48 -13.01 7.07
CA TYR A 215 9.67 -12.92 6.24
C TYR A 215 10.98 -13.23 6.99
N ARG A 216 10.89 -13.89 8.15
CA ARG A 216 12.09 -14.29 8.90
C ARG A 216 12.98 -15.18 8.03
N GLY A 217 14.23 -14.75 7.81
CA GLY A 217 15.20 -15.50 7.00
C GLY A 217 14.97 -15.44 5.48
N LYS A 218 14.03 -14.62 5.00
CA LYS A 218 13.68 -14.52 3.58
C LYS A 218 14.29 -13.28 2.88
N GLY A 219 15.42 -12.80 3.39
CA GLY A 219 16.19 -11.68 2.83
C GLY A 219 16.07 -10.37 3.62
N PRO A 220 16.79 -9.34 3.22
CA PRO A 220 16.69 -7.99 3.80
C PRO A 220 15.23 -7.48 3.73
N PHE A 221 14.71 -7.03 4.87
CA PHE A 221 13.32 -6.56 4.95
C PHE A 221 13.16 -5.12 4.43
N PHE A 222 14.12 -4.24 4.76
CA PHE A 222 14.15 -2.89 4.23
C PHE A 222 14.83 -2.88 2.85
N ARG A 223 14.15 -2.37 1.83
CA ARG A 223 14.62 -2.27 0.45
C ARG A 223 14.26 -0.91 -0.11
N ARG A 224 15.16 -0.31 -0.88
CA ARG A 224 14.99 1.03 -1.43
C ARG A 224 15.17 1.01 -2.94
N ARG A 225 14.35 1.79 -3.63
CA ARG A 225 14.44 2.06 -5.07
C ARG A 225 15.63 2.98 -5.36
N GLY A 226 16.26 2.83 -6.50
CA GLY A 226 17.27 3.76 -6.99
C GLY A 226 16.71 5.18 -7.11
N ALA A 227 17.51 6.19 -6.78
CA ALA A 227 17.10 7.59 -6.89
C ALA A 227 16.66 7.94 -8.32
N ASP A 228 17.42 7.46 -9.32
CA ASP A 228 17.14 7.70 -10.75
C ASP A 228 15.82 7.03 -11.17
N ARG A 229 15.50 5.85 -10.64
CA ARG A 229 14.25 5.15 -10.95
C ARG A 229 13.02 5.88 -10.39
N VAL A 230 13.14 6.46 -9.19
CA VAL A 230 12.08 7.31 -8.63
C VAL A 230 11.92 8.60 -9.42
N LEU A 231 13.02 9.21 -9.84
CA LEU A 231 12.99 10.41 -10.70
C LEU A 231 12.34 10.11 -12.05
N GLU A 232 12.69 8.99 -12.70
CA GLU A 232 12.07 8.53 -13.95
C GLU A 232 10.54 8.43 -13.80
N GLU A 233 10.06 7.81 -12.72
CA GLU A 233 8.61 7.72 -12.42
C GLU A 233 7.98 9.11 -12.34
N LEU A 234 8.58 10.01 -11.57
CA LEU A 234 8.00 11.34 -11.36
C LEU A 234 8.05 12.20 -12.62
N ILE A 235 9.11 12.11 -13.43
CA ILE A 235 9.22 12.79 -14.72
C ILE A 235 8.13 12.30 -15.69
N GLU A 236 7.97 10.98 -15.81
CA GLU A 236 6.92 10.40 -16.65
C GLU A 236 5.53 10.79 -16.16
N ALA A 237 5.31 10.71 -14.84
CA ALA A 237 4.07 11.15 -14.23
C ALA A 237 3.76 12.62 -14.48
N ARG A 238 4.78 13.51 -14.40
CA ARG A 238 4.61 14.94 -14.62
C ARG A 238 4.17 15.27 -16.07
N ARG A 239 4.61 14.46 -17.04
CA ARG A 239 4.17 14.61 -18.43
C ARG A 239 2.70 14.25 -18.63
N ARG A 240 2.17 13.33 -17.80
CA ARG A 240 0.80 12.80 -17.94
C ARG A 240 -0.20 13.49 -17.03
N TYR A 241 0.23 13.88 -15.84
CA TYR A 241 -0.64 14.41 -14.77
C TYR A 241 -0.11 15.74 -14.24
N PRO A 242 -0.95 16.79 -14.18
CA PRO A 242 -0.53 18.11 -13.71
C PRO A 242 -0.57 18.21 -12.18
N PHE A 243 0.07 17.26 -11.45
CA PHE A 243 0.07 17.28 -9.99
C PHE A 243 0.81 18.51 -9.43
N LYS A 244 0.33 19.01 -8.32
CA LYS A 244 0.82 20.20 -7.60
C LYS A 244 1.71 19.84 -6.42
N THR A 245 1.56 18.61 -5.90
CA THR A 245 2.31 18.09 -4.75
C THR A 245 2.67 16.62 -4.95
N VAL A 246 3.76 16.18 -4.31
CA VAL A 246 4.13 14.76 -4.22
C VAL A 246 4.04 14.30 -2.76
N HIS A 247 3.50 13.12 -2.53
CA HIS A 247 3.40 12.52 -1.21
C HIS A 247 4.24 11.24 -1.15
N PHE A 248 5.39 11.29 -0.46
CA PHE A 248 6.22 10.11 -0.21
C PHE A 248 5.70 9.37 1.02
N TRP A 249 5.03 8.25 0.80
CA TRP A 249 4.41 7.42 1.84
C TRP A 249 5.32 6.29 2.33
N ASP A 250 6.63 6.55 2.29
CA ASP A 250 7.61 5.67 2.91
C ASP A 250 7.41 5.60 4.42
N GLU A 251 7.75 4.46 5.03
CA GLU A 251 7.81 4.35 6.50
C GLU A 251 8.81 5.34 7.13
N ILE A 252 9.95 5.54 6.44
CA ILE A 252 10.96 6.54 6.78
C ILE A 252 11.67 6.97 5.49
N PHE A 253 11.27 8.10 4.94
CA PHE A 253 11.84 8.63 3.69
C PHE A 253 13.34 8.95 3.80
N ILE A 254 13.78 9.48 4.92
CA ILE A 254 15.10 10.04 5.19
C ILE A 254 16.12 9.05 5.80
N SER A 255 15.91 7.75 5.66
CA SER A 255 16.75 6.74 6.35
C SER A 255 18.16 6.57 5.74
N ASP A 256 18.43 7.14 4.58
CA ASP A 256 19.73 7.11 3.89
C ASP A 256 20.04 8.51 3.32
N LYS A 257 21.01 9.19 3.90
CA LYS A 257 21.39 10.56 3.51
C LYS A 257 22.01 10.65 2.13
N GLY A 258 22.83 9.68 1.75
CA GLY A 258 23.49 9.69 0.43
C GLY A 258 22.46 9.55 -0.70
N TRP A 259 21.52 8.64 -0.51
CA TRP A 259 20.38 8.49 -1.41
C TRP A 259 19.52 9.77 -1.43
N LEU A 260 19.21 10.33 -0.26
CA LEU A 260 18.39 11.53 -0.11
C LEU A 260 18.98 12.73 -0.84
N ALA A 261 20.28 13.00 -0.64
CA ALA A 261 20.98 14.12 -1.30
C ALA A 261 20.94 13.98 -2.83
N ARG A 262 21.27 12.78 -3.36
CA ARG A 262 21.23 12.51 -4.81
C ARG A 262 19.81 12.66 -5.37
N PHE A 263 18.83 12.11 -4.68
CA PHE A 263 17.42 12.17 -5.11
C PHE A 263 16.92 13.62 -5.14
N LEU A 264 17.13 14.39 -4.05
CA LEU A 264 16.61 15.75 -3.93
C LEU A 264 17.30 16.74 -4.89
N ASP A 265 18.58 16.52 -5.22
CA ASP A 265 19.25 17.32 -6.26
C ASP A 265 18.55 17.14 -7.63
N GLY A 266 18.23 15.90 -8.01
CA GLY A 266 17.48 15.62 -9.24
C GLY A 266 16.02 16.10 -9.14
N TYR A 267 15.35 15.85 -8.00
CA TYR A 267 13.97 16.27 -7.79
C TYR A 267 13.76 17.76 -7.93
N LYS A 268 14.65 18.57 -7.35
CA LYS A 268 14.62 20.03 -7.46
C LYS A 268 14.72 20.53 -8.90
N LYS A 269 15.54 19.88 -9.72
CA LYS A 269 15.78 20.26 -11.12
C LYS A 269 14.64 19.85 -12.04
N GLU A 270 14.14 18.63 -11.89
CA GLU A 270 13.22 18.01 -12.85
C GLU A 270 11.75 18.14 -12.46
N ILE A 271 11.45 18.17 -11.15
CA ILE A 271 10.09 18.14 -10.61
C ILE A 271 9.73 19.45 -9.92
N GLY A 272 10.44 19.81 -8.86
CA GLY A 272 10.41 21.09 -8.15
C GLY A 272 9.11 21.46 -7.42
N VAL A 273 8.05 20.63 -7.47
CA VAL A 273 6.80 20.89 -6.71
C VAL A 273 7.01 20.60 -5.22
N PRO A 274 6.22 21.20 -4.31
CA PRO A 274 6.26 20.85 -2.90
C PRO A 274 6.00 19.36 -2.67
N PHE A 275 6.64 18.78 -1.65
CA PHE A 275 6.35 17.39 -1.27
C PHE A 275 6.15 17.22 0.23
N THR A 276 5.47 16.13 0.60
CA THR A 276 5.36 15.65 1.99
C THR A 276 6.09 14.33 2.16
N CYS A 277 6.62 14.06 3.36
CA CYS A 277 7.26 12.78 3.65
C CYS A 277 7.12 12.38 5.12
N CYS A 278 7.19 11.08 5.38
CA CYS A 278 7.27 10.54 6.73
C CYS A 278 8.73 10.48 7.19
N ILE A 279 8.97 10.94 8.40
CA ILE A 279 10.30 11.03 9.01
C ILE A 279 10.34 10.33 10.37
N HIS A 280 11.55 10.04 10.84
CA HIS A 280 11.77 9.52 12.18
C HIS A 280 12.86 10.29 12.90
N VAL A 281 12.67 10.56 14.17
CA VAL A 281 13.56 11.35 15.05
C VAL A 281 15.05 10.97 14.91
N ASN A 282 15.36 9.68 14.81
CA ASN A 282 16.73 9.18 14.74
C ASN A 282 17.52 9.58 13.48
N PHE A 283 16.84 10.14 12.47
CA PHE A 283 17.44 10.52 11.18
C PHE A 283 17.37 12.03 10.94
N ILE A 284 16.98 12.82 11.96
CA ILE A 284 16.89 14.27 11.87
C ILE A 284 18.14 14.90 12.48
N ASP A 285 18.86 15.63 11.64
CA ASP A 285 19.94 16.52 11.99
C ASP A 285 19.94 17.75 11.06
N GLU A 286 20.85 18.68 11.27
CA GLU A 286 20.94 19.94 10.54
C GLU A 286 21.10 19.71 9.02
N GLU A 287 21.91 18.74 8.63
CA GLU A 287 22.15 18.40 7.22
C GLU A 287 20.89 17.84 6.54
N THR A 288 20.22 16.88 7.20
CA THR A 288 18.96 16.29 6.70
C THR A 288 17.88 17.37 6.55
N VAL A 289 17.77 18.27 7.52
CA VAL A 289 16.79 19.37 7.46
C VAL A 289 17.12 20.34 6.32
N ALA A 290 18.40 20.66 6.12
CA ALA A 290 18.83 21.50 4.99
C ALA A 290 18.47 20.85 3.63
N LEU A 291 18.76 19.57 3.46
CA LEU A 291 18.38 18.81 2.25
C LEU A 291 16.87 18.82 2.00
N LEU A 292 16.05 18.57 3.03
CA LEU A 292 14.59 18.60 2.92
C LEU A 292 14.09 19.99 2.48
N LYS A 293 14.60 21.06 3.09
CA LYS A 293 14.25 22.44 2.75
C LYS A 293 14.63 22.78 1.31
N GLU A 294 15.86 22.48 0.91
CA GLU A 294 16.36 22.73 -0.44
C GLU A 294 15.59 21.95 -1.51
N GLY A 295 15.12 20.73 -1.15
CA GLY A 295 14.30 19.87 -2.00
C GLY A 295 12.84 20.31 -2.09
N ASN A 296 12.41 21.37 -1.41
CA ASN A 296 11.03 21.87 -1.35
C ASN A 296 10.07 20.96 -0.54
N CYS A 297 10.56 20.34 0.56
CA CYS A 297 9.70 19.67 1.53
C CYS A 297 8.88 20.72 2.30
N TRP A 298 7.56 20.71 2.13
CA TRP A 298 6.68 21.64 2.83
C TRP A 298 6.06 21.04 4.09
N GLN A 299 6.03 19.70 4.21
CA GLN A 299 5.51 19.02 5.39
C GLN A 299 6.28 17.73 5.68
N ALA A 300 6.85 17.65 6.88
CA ALA A 300 7.48 16.45 7.41
C ALA A 300 6.64 15.85 8.53
N ILE A 301 6.16 14.61 8.35
CA ILE A 301 5.27 13.90 9.28
C ILE A 301 6.11 13.04 10.21
N MET A 302 6.12 13.34 11.51
CA MET A 302 6.95 12.65 12.50
C MET A 302 6.11 11.91 13.53
N GLY A 303 6.27 10.58 13.60
CA GLY A 303 5.61 9.76 14.61
C GLY A 303 6.34 9.80 15.95
N VAL A 304 5.80 10.46 16.97
CA VAL A 304 6.35 10.51 18.33
C VAL A 304 5.85 9.38 19.23
N GLN A 305 4.62 8.93 19.02
CA GLN A 305 3.88 7.84 19.68
C GLN A 305 3.58 8.12 21.17
N SER A 306 4.56 8.47 21.99
CA SER A 306 4.40 8.79 23.39
C SER A 306 5.51 9.73 23.88
N LEU A 307 5.22 10.55 24.89
CA LEU A 307 6.22 11.32 25.65
C LEU A 307 6.69 10.62 26.93
N ASP A 308 6.09 9.48 27.28
CA ASP A 308 6.59 8.62 28.35
C ASP A 308 7.76 7.76 27.83
N GLU A 309 8.98 8.08 28.26
CA GLU A 309 10.19 7.40 27.80
C GLU A 309 10.29 5.94 28.28
N GLU A 310 9.71 5.62 29.45
CA GLU A 310 9.65 4.24 29.95
C GLU A 310 8.70 3.39 29.10
N LEU A 311 7.52 3.93 28.76
CA LEU A 311 6.59 3.28 27.86
C LEU A 311 7.22 3.08 26.47
N LYS A 312 7.84 4.11 25.91
CA LYS A 312 8.55 4.01 24.63
C LYS A 312 9.57 2.87 24.65
N LYS A 313 10.42 2.83 25.66
CA LYS A 313 11.51 1.85 25.77
C LYS A 313 11.02 0.44 26.08
N LYS A 314 10.13 0.27 27.08
CA LYS A 314 9.76 -1.05 27.60
C LYS A 314 8.63 -1.71 26.81
N VAL A 315 7.71 -0.91 26.27
CA VAL A 315 6.51 -1.43 25.59
C VAL A 315 6.60 -1.24 24.09
N LEU A 316 6.92 -0.03 23.61
CA LEU A 316 6.89 0.29 22.17
C LEU A 316 8.18 -0.08 21.44
N ASN A 317 9.22 -0.51 22.15
CA ASN A 317 10.57 -0.76 21.61
C ASN A 317 11.11 0.44 20.80
N ARG A 318 10.89 1.65 21.32
CA ARG A 318 11.38 2.91 20.77
C ARG A 318 12.35 3.52 21.76
N ARG A 319 13.53 3.95 21.28
CA ARG A 319 14.64 4.38 22.14
C ARG A 319 14.95 5.87 22.09
N GLU A 320 14.28 6.62 21.22
CA GLU A 320 14.43 8.07 21.14
C GLU A 320 13.94 8.74 22.42
N THR A 321 14.75 9.70 22.92
CA THR A 321 14.44 10.50 24.11
C THR A 321 13.55 11.70 23.75
N ASN A 322 12.86 12.26 24.74
CA ASN A 322 12.08 13.49 24.55
C ASN A 322 12.96 14.67 24.13
N ARG A 323 14.22 14.71 24.61
CA ARG A 323 15.20 15.71 24.19
C ARG A 323 15.52 15.62 22.69
N GLN A 324 15.66 14.41 22.14
CA GLN A 324 15.87 14.21 20.70
C GLN A 324 14.62 14.63 19.90
N VAL A 325 13.42 14.28 20.39
CA VAL A 325 12.15 14.72 19.77
C VAL A 325 12.08 16.24 19.72
N GLN A 326 12.34 16.90 20.88
CA GLN A 326 12.29 18.36 20.96
C GLN A 326 13.32 19.01 20.03
N ARG A 327 14.57 18.55 20.01
CA ARG A 327 15.60 19.04 19.09
C ARG A 327 15.18 18.90 17.63
N SER A 328 14.61 17.75 17.25
CA SER A 328 14.13 17.53 15.89
C SER A 328 13.04 18.53 15.49
N ILE A 329 12.10 18.81 16.41
CA ILE A 329 11.04 19.82 16.19
C ILE A 329 11.64 21.22 16.04
N GLU A 330 12.62 21.58 16.88
CA GLU A 330 13.29 22.88 16.82
C GLU A 330 14.03 23.09 15.49
N LEU A 331 14.77 22.07 15.03
CA LEU A 331 15.47 22.11 13.75
C LEU A 331 14.51 22.28 12.57
N LEU A 332 13.43 21.50 12.55
CA LEU A 332 12.41 21.56 11.48
C LEU A 332 11.70 22.93 11.48
N ARG A 333 11.33 23.46 12.64
CA ARG A 333 10.70 24.80 12.77
C ARG A 333 11.63 25.93 12.36
N ALA A 334 12.92 25.85 12.68
CA ALA A 334 13.90 26.85 12.28
C ALA A 334 14.12 26.88 10.75
N ALA A 335 13.86 25.79 10.10
CA ALA A 335 13.93 25.69 8.64
C ALA A 335 12.69 26.24 7.93
N GLY A 336 11.56 26.38 8.59
CA GLY A 336 10.29 26.93 8.06
C GLY A 336 9.32 25.82 7.73
#